data_3bec3b1a050965810e75353f5da153e8
#
_entry.id   3bec3b1a050965810e75353f5da153e8
#
_cell.length_a   1.000
_cell.length_b   1.000
_cell.length_c   1.000
_cell.angle_alpha   90.00
_cell.angle_beta   90.00
_cell.angle_gamma   90.00
#
_symmetry.space_group_name_H-M   'P 1'
#
loop_
_entity.id
_entity.type
_entity.pdbx_description
1 polymer ?
#
loop_
_entity_poly.entity_id
_entity_poly.type
_entity_poly.pdbx_seq_one_letter_code
_entity_poly.pdbx_strand_id
1 'polypeptide(L)'
;VEFFAAHVRVHHALRLMQDVGLGYLTLGQQSPTLSGGEAQRIKLVAELARLRPGRETDPRPRTGPGAQAPSGTLYVLDEPTVGLHMADVEKLIRVLHRLADAGNTVVVIEHNLDVIAEADWIIDLGPEGGTGGGRIVAQGTPEKVIAATGSHTARVLKDFLIERSSDSARVSVKSARRAPRRKRGRARADSSA
;
A
#
# COMPACT_ATOMS: atom_id res chain seq x y z
N VAL A 1 22.14 2.30 -3.93
CA VAL A 1 21.44 1.14 -4.54
C VAL A 1 22.08 0.78 -5.88
N GLU A 2 22.34 1.74 -6.75
CA GLU A 2 22.96 1.53 -8.08
C GLU A 2 24.32 0.81 -8.02
N PHE A 3 25.16 1.15 -7.04
CA PHE A 3 26.46 0.51 -6.82
C PHE A 3 26.34 -1.03 -6.71
N PHE A 4 25.23 -1.53 -6.19
CA PHE A 4 24.97 -2.97 -6.01
C PHE A 4 24.12 -3.57 -7.13
N ALA A 5 23.94 -2.90 -8.28
CA ALA A 5 23.08 -3.37 -9.37
C ALA A 5 23.48 -4.77 -9.88
N ALA A 6 24.77 -5.10 -9.90
CA ALA A 6 25.27 -6.41 -10.29
C ALA A 6 25.01 -7.51 -9.25
N HIS A 7 24.69 -7.16 -8.00
CA HIS A 7 24.44 -8.10 -6.91
C HIS A 7 22.92 -8.18 -6.64
N VAL A 8 22.20 -8.97 -7.42
CA VAL A 8 20.71 -9.02 -7.45
C VAL A 8 20.09 -9.10 -6.05
N ARG A 9 20.59 -9.95 -5.17
CA ARG A 9 20.04 -10.11 -3.80
C ARG A 9 20.20 -8.86 -2.94
N VAL A 10 21.39 -8.24 -2.98
CA VAL A 10 21.69 -7.03 -2.22
C VAL A 10 20.88 -5.86 -2.78
N HIS A 11 20.89 -5.70 -4.10
CA HIS A 11 20.14 -4.67 -4.79
C HIS A 11 18.63 -4.77 -4.49
N HIS A 12 18.06 -5.97 -4.49
CA HIS A 12 16.65 -6.20 -4.15
C HIS A 12 16.32 -5.78 -2.72
N ALA A 13 17.12 -6.21 -1.73
CA ALA A 13 16.92 -5.82 -0.34
C ALA A 13 17.02 -4.30 -0.13
N LEU A 14 18.00 -3.64 -0.77
CA LEU A 14 18.14 -2.20 -0.70
C LEU A 14 17.00 -1.43 -1.37
N ARG A 15 16.44 -1.96 -2.46
CA ARG A 15 15.23 -1.41 -3.07
C ARG A 15 14.02 -1.52 -2.15
N LEU A 16 13.83 -2.68 -1.51
CA LEU A 16 12.78 -2.83 -0.51
C LEU A 16 12.92 -1.85 0.66
N MET A 17 14.17 -1.58 1.11
CA MET A 17 14.44 -0.54 2.11
C MET A 17 13.95 0.85 1.64
N GLN A 18 14.20 1.20 0.38
CA GLN A 18 13.68 2.45 -0.20
C GLN A 18 12.16 2.46 -0.30
N ASP A 19 11.55 1.31 -0.67
CA ASP A 19 10.11 1.17 -0.82
C ASP A 19 9.34 1.32 0.52
N VAL A 20 9.99 1.03 1.66
CA VAL A 20 9.40 1.26 2.99
C VAL A 20 9.83 2.59 3.62
N GLY A 21 10.41 3.52 2.84
CA GLY A 21 10.80 4.84 3.31
C GLY A 21 12.08 4.86 4.15
N LEU A 22 12.93 3.83 4.07
CA LEU A 22 14.19 3.74 4.81
C LEU A 22 15.43 4.07 3.94
N GLY A 23 15.22 4.74 2.80
CA GLY A 23 16.30 5.08 1.87
C GLY A 23 17.37 6.05 2.41
N TYR A 24 17.09 6.73 3.50
CA TYR A 24 18.01 7.66 4.16
C TYR A 24 18.97 6.98 5.14
N LEU A 25 18.70 5.73 5.54
CA LEU A 25 19.55 5.00 6.46
C LEU A 25 20.93 4.70 5.83
N THR A 26 21.96 4.80 6.64
CA THR A 26 23.33 4.48 6.23
C THR A 26 23.69 3.03 6.59
N LEU A 27 24.48 2.39 5.72
CA LEU A 27 25.03 1.06 6.05
C LEU A 27 25.95 1.17 7.26
N GLY A 28 25.77 0.27 8.22
CA GLY A 28 26.52 0.27 9.45
C GLY A 28 25.92 1.10 10.59
N GLN A 29 24.71 1.67 10.39
CA GLN A 29 24.00 2.35 11.47
C GLN A 29 23.68 1.37 12.61
N GLN A 30 23.97 1.78 13.85
CA GLN A 30 23.75 0.94 15.02
C GLN A 30 22.27 0.80 15.36
N SER A 31 21.81 -0.43 15.69
CA SER A 31 20.40 -0.70 16.02
C SER A 31 19.81 0.18 17.12
N PRO A 32 20.52 0.58 18.19
CA PRO A 32 19.98 1.46 19.22
C PRO A 32 19.60 2.86 18.74
N THR A 33 20.05 3.27 17.54
CA THR A 33 19.75 4.58 16.97
C THR A 33 18.50 4.58 16.10
N LEU A 34 17.88 3.42 15.91
CA LEU A 34 16.66 3.28 15.13
C LEU A 34 15.42 3.59 15.98
N SER A 35 14.47 4.32 15.40
CA SER A 35 13.15 4.46 15.99
C SER A 35 12.36 3.13 15.94
N GLY A 36 11.32 3.00 16.76
CA GLY A 36 10.46 1.81 16.75
C GLY A 36 9.87 1.51 15.37
N GLY A 37 9.38 2.53 14.68
CA GLY A 37 8.84 2.40 13.32
C GLY A 37 9.90 2.00 12.28
N GLU A 38 11.13 2.51 12.39
CA GLU A 38 12.24 2.10 11.51
C GLU A 38 12.59 0.62 11.72
N ALA A 39 12.72 0.19 12.99
CA ALA A 39 13.00 -1.20 13.33
C ALA A 39 11.90 -2.15 12.82
N GLN A 40 10.63 -1.74 12.93
CA GLN A 40 9.50 -2.49 12.41
C GLN A 40 9.54 -2.61 10.88
N ARG A 41 9.82 -1.51 10.17
CA ARG A 41 9.95 -1.52 8.71
C ARG A 41 11.14 -2.35 8.22
N ILE A 42 12.27 -2.37 8.96
CA ILE A 42 13.40 -3.26 8.64
C ILE A 42 12.98 -4.74 8.73
N LYS A 43 12.21 -5.12 9.76
CA LYS A 43 11.67 -6.48 9.86
C LYS A 43 10.77 -6.81 8.69
N LEU A 44 9.91 -5.87 8.30
CA LEU A 44 9.04 -6.02 7.13
C LEU A 44 9.84 -6.25 5.84
N VAL A 45 10.92 -5.49 5.61
CA VAL A 45 11.84 -5.69 4.48
C VAL A 45 12.48 -7.08 4.52
N ALA A 46 12.90 -7.55 5.70
CA ALA A 46 13.50 -8.88 5.83
C ALA A 46 12.52 -10.00 5.45
N GLU A 47 11.25 -9.87 5.78
CA GLU A 47 10.22 -10.83 5.36
C GLU A 47 9.93 -10.75 3.85
N LEU A 48 9.78 -9.54 3.30
CA LEU A 48 9.59 -9.36 1.86
C LEU A 48 10.75 -9.89 1.02
N ALA A 49 11.99 -9.73 1.50
CA ALA A 49 13.17 -10.24 0.81
C ALA A 49 13.20 -11.78 0.73
N ARG A 50 12.45 -12.47 1.62
CA ARG A 50 12.26 -13.93 1.58
C ARG A 50 11.21 -14.36 0.54
N LEU A 51 10.27 -13.47 0.20
CA LEU A 51 9.31 -13.71 -0.87
C LEU A 51 10.07 -13.65 -2.19
N ARG A 52 10.23 -14.80 -2.86
CA ARG A 52 10.96 -14.86 -4.15
C ARG A 52 10.18 -14.07 -5.21
N PRO A 53 10.82 -13.12 -5.93
CA PRO A 53 10.23 -12.53 -7.13
C PRO A 53 9.89 -13.66 -8.13
N GLY A 54 8.65 -13.71 -8.59
CA GLY A 54 8.22 -14.72 -9.58
C GLY A 54 7.60 -16.00 -9.02
N ARG A 55 7.47 -16.17 -7.72
CA ARG A 55 6.49 -17.07 -7.15
C ARG A 55 5.23 -16.25 -6.86
N GLU A 56 4.59 -15.76 -7.91
CA GLU A 56 3.17 -15.54 -7.85
C GLU A 56 2.57 -16.83 -7.33
N THR A 57 1.96 -16.79 -6.18
CA THR A 57 1.18 -17.91 -5.67
C THR A 57 0.14 -18.17 -6.74
N ASP A 58 0.29 -19.26 -7.50
CA ASP A 58 -0.74 -19.69 -8.45
C ASP A 58 -2.06 -19.72 -7.67
N PRO A 59 -3.01 -18.84 -7.97
CA PRO A 59 -4.27 -18.74 -7.22
C PRO A 59 -5.13 -19.99 -7.36
N ARG A 60 -4.67 -20.97 -8.12
CA ARG A 60 -5.35 -22.25 -8.22
C ARG A 60 -5.22 -23.02 -6.92
N PRO A 61 -6.33 -23.38 -6.27
CA PRO A 61 -6.29 -24.26 -5.13
C PRO A 61 -5.59 -25.54 -5.57
N ARG A 62 -4.50 -25.90 -4.91
CA ARG A 62 -3.84 -27.21 -5.12
C ARG A 62 -4.80 -28.28 -4.60
N THR A 63 -5.67 -28.75 -5.49
CA THR A 63 -6.59 -29.85 -5.22
C THR A 63 -5.84 -31.15 -5.43
N GLY A 64 -5.45 -31.81 -4.33
CA GLY A 64 -4.88 -33.15 -4.32
C GLY A 64 -4.81 -33.68 -2.89
N PRO A 65 -4.88 -35.00 -2.67
CA PRO A 65 -4.72 -35.56 -1.33
C PRO A 65 -3.31 -35.26 -0.83
N GLY A 66 -3.19 -34.40 0.20
CA GLY A 66 -1.94 -33.92 0.79
C GLY A 66 -1.57 -32.48 0.45
N ALA A 67 -2.41 -31.72 -0.26
CA ALA A 67 -2.22 -30.29 -0.45
C ALA A 67 -2.42 -29.58 0.90
N GLN A 68 -1.32 -29.19 1.56
CA GLN A 68 -1.40 -28.28 2.70
C GLN A 68 -1.94 -26.93 2.18
N ALA A 69 -2.96 -26.40 2.85
CA ALA A 69 -3.38 -25.02 2.65
C ALA A 69 -2.14 -24.12 2.75
N PRO A 70 -1.99 -23.10 1.90
CA PRO A 70 -0.89 -22.15 2.03
C PRO A 70 -0.95 -21.59 3.45
N SER A 71 0.08 -21.88 4.26
CA SER A 71 0.21 -21.34 5.61
C SER A 71 0.58 -19.87 5.47
N GLY A 72 -0.44 -18.99 5.35
CA GLY A 72 -0.23 -17.55 5.38
C GLY A 72 0.34 -17.14 6.74
N THR A 73 1.25 -16.19 6.72
CA THR A 73 1.75 -15.54 7.93
C THR A 73 0.82 -14.41 8.34
N LEU A 74 0.56 -14.26 9.63
CA LEU A 74 -0.11 -13.08 10.19
C LEU A 74 0.95 -12.02 10.53
N TYR A 75 0.87 -10.88 9.87
CA TYR A 75 1.65 -9.68 10.20
C TYR A 75 0.78 -8.72 11.00
N VAL A 76 1.28 -8.27 12.14
CA VAL A 76 0.63 -7.22 12.96
C VAL A 76 1.58 -6.04 13.02
N LEU A 77 1.13 -4.90 12.52
CA LEU A 77 1.89 -3.67 12.40
C LEU A 77 1.20 -2.58 13.23
N ASP A 78 1.96 -1.89 14.04
CA ASP A 78 1.47 -0.81 14.90
C ASP A 78 2.03 0.52 14.40
N GLU A 79 1.15 1.38 13.91
CA GLU A 79 1.45 2.71 13.35
C GLU A 79 2.66 2.73 12.39
N PRO A 80 2.72 1.87 11.35
CA PRO A 80 3.89 1.77 10.48
C PRO A 80 4.15 3.03 9.64
N THR A 81 3.20 3.98 9.57
CA THR A 81 3.37 5.25 8.85
C THR A 81 4.04 6.34 9.69
N VAL A 82 4.23 6.13 10.99
CA VAL A 82 4.88 7.13 11.85
C VAL A 82 6.26 7.51 11.33
N GLY A 83 6.46 8.82 11.17
CA GLY A 83 7.71 9.41 10.66
C GLY A 83 7.92 9.28 9.16
N LEU A 84 6.94 8.82 8.39
CA LEU A 84 6.99 8.79 6.93
C LEU A 84 6.48 10.09 6.31
N HIS A 85 7.13 10.49 5.22
CA HIS A 85 6.56 11.50 4.32
C HIS A 85 5.44 10.86 3.46
N MET A 86 4.46 11.64 3.02
CA MET A 86 3.31 11.14 2.24
C MET A 86 3.71 10.28 1.03
N ALA A 87 4.77 10.67 0.31
CA ALA A 87 5.27 9.89 -0.82
C ALA A 87 5.80 8.49 -0.43
N ASP A 88 6.23 8.31 0.81
CA ASP A 88 6.71 7.03 1.33
C ASP A 88 5.57 6.19 1.92
N VAL A 89 4.49 6.84 2.40
CA VAL A 89 3.25 6.16 2.78
C VAL A 89 2.67 5.38 1.60
N GLU A 90 2.60 5.99 0.42
CA GLU A 90 2.13 5.31 -0.79
C GLU A 90 2.98 4.09 -1.16
N LYS A 91 4.31 4.18 -0.98
CA LYS A 91 5.22 3.04 -1.20
C LYS A 91 4.97 1.92 -0.18
N LEU A 92 4.79 2.30 1.10
CA LEU A 92 4.48 1.35 2.16
C LEU A 92 3.17 0.61 1.88
N ILE A 93 2.10 1.31 1.47
CA ILE A 93 0.83 0.69 1.09
C ILE A 93 1.03 -0.37 0.00
N ARG A 94 1.80 -0.07 -1.05
CA ARG A 94 2.12 -1.06 -2.09
C ARG A 94 2.85 -2.29 -1.55
N VAL A 95 3.69 -2.09 -0.54
CA VAL A 95 4.40 -3.17 0.15
C VAL A 95 3.42 -4.05 0.94
N LEU A 96 2.47 -3.44 1.65
CA LEU A 96 1.43 -4.15 2.41
C LEU A 96 0.53 -4.98 1.48
N HIS A 97 0.09 -4.41 0.35
CA HIS A 97 -0.67 -5.13 -0.68
C HIS A 97 0.12 -6.34 -1.19
N ARG A 98 1.41 -6.19 -1.51
CA ARG A 98 2.25 -7.33 -1.95
C ARG A 98 2.33 -8.46 -0.92
N LEU A 99 2.31 -8.14 0.38
CA LEU A 99 2.23 -9.18 1.43
C LEU A 99 0.88 -9.88 1.42
N ALA A 100 -0.22 -9.13 1.31
CA ALA A 100 -1.57 -9.69 1.25
C ALA A 100 -1.75 -10.56 -0.01
N ASP A 101 -1.33 -10.07 -1.18
CA ASP A 101 -1.37 -10.79 -2.46
C ASP A 101 -0.55 -12.09 -2.45
N ALA A 102 0.49 -12.14 -1.62
CA ALA A 102 1.27 -13.37 -1.40
C ALA A 102 0.57 -14.40 -0.50
N GLY A 103 -0.70 -14.17 -0.14
CA GLY A 103 -1.52 -15.09 0.66
C GLY A 103 -1.34 -14.93 2.17
N ASN A 104 -0.81 -13.81 2.63
CA ASN A 104 -0.67 -13.50 4.05
C ASN A 104 -1.85 -12.67 4.56
N THR A 105 -1.99 -12.64 5.88
CA THR A 105 -2.91 -11.72 6.56
C THR A 105 -2.13 -10.57 7.17
N VAL A 106 -2.52 -9.34 6.86
CA VAL A 106 -1.87 -8.13 7.38
C VAL A 106 -2.87 -7.34 8.21
N VAL A 107 -2.61 -7.21 9.50
CA VAL A 107 -3.38 -6.38 10.44
C VAL A 107 -2.54 -5.13 10.73
N VAL A 108 -3.13 -3.97 10.46
CA VAL A 108 -2.44 -2.68 10.65
C VAL A 108 -3.26 -1.85 11.63
N ILE A 109 -2.65 -1.39 12.71
CA ILE A 109 -3.21 -0.40 13.62
C ILE A 109 -2.77 0.95 13.09
N GLU A 110 -3.71 1.75 12.60
CA GLU A 110 -3.39 3.01 11.92
C GLU A 110 -4.48 4.06 12.08
N HIS A 111 -4.06 5.31 11.95
CA HIS A 111 -4.93 6.49 11.87
C HIS A 111 -4.73 7.27 10.56
N ASN A 112 -3.80 6.87 9.71
CA ASN A 112 -3.53 7.46 8.40
C ASN A 112 -4.64 7.05 7.42
N LEU A 113 -5.35 8.05 6.86
CA LEU A 113 -6.51 7.83 5.99
C LEU A 113 -6.14 7.18 4.65
N ASP A 114 -4.94 7.40 4.13
CA ASP A 114 -4.48 6.73 2.90
C ASP A 114 -4.40 5.21 3.11
N VAL A 115 -3.89 4.76 4.28
CA VAL A 115 -3.82 3.33 4.62
C VAL A 115 -5.21 2.76 4.88
N ILE A 116 -6.05 3.49 5.65
CA ILE A 116 -7.41 3.06 5.99
C ILE A 116 -8.27 2.91 4.74
N ALA A 117 -8.14 3.84 3.78
CA ALA A 117 -8.89 3.82 2.53
C ALA A 117 -8.55 2.65 1.60
N GLU A 118 -7.34 2.11 1.71
CA GLU A 118 -6.83 0.98 0.90
C GLU A 118 -6.99 -0.39 1.60
N ALA A 119 -7.61 -0.43 2.78
CA ALA A 119 -7.83 -1.68 3.51
C ALA A 119 -8.97 -2.50 2.91
N ASP A 120 -8.82 -3.83 2.87
CA ASP A 120 -9.90 -4.75 2.49
C ASP A 120 -11.01 -4.77 3.55
N TRP A 121 -10.62 -4.57 4.83
CA TRP A 121 -11.51 -4.61 5.97
C TRP A 121 -11.04 -3.68 7.08
N ILE A 122 -11.95 -2.90 7.61
CA ILE A 122 -11.72 -1.97 8.72
C ILE A 122 -12.45 -2.49 9.95
N ILE A 123 -11.81 -2.40 11.12
CA ILE A 123 -12.42 -2.57 12.43
C ILE A 123 -12.19 -1.27 13.20
N ASP A 124 -13.25 -0.48 13.35
CA ASP A 124 -13.20 0.81 14.03
C ASP A 124 -13.54 0.64 15.50
N LEU A 125 -12.62 1.06 16.37
CA LEU A 125 -12.74 0.99 17.82
C LEU A 125 -13.06 2.37 18.39
N GLY A 126 -14.11 2.46 19.19
CA GLY A 126 -14.54 3.73 19.78
C GLY A 126 -15.61 3.54 20.86
N PRO A 127 -16.49 4.56 21.02
CA PRO A 127 -16.50 5.88 20.36
C PRO A 127 -15.36 6.80 20.82
N GLU A 128 -14.86 6.61 22.05
CA GLU A 128 -13.82 7.41 22.70
C GLU A 128 -12.69 6.52 23.23
N GLY A 129 -11.66 7.11 23.82
CA GLY A 129 -10.60 6.40 24.53
C GLY A 129 -10.98 6.09 25.98
N GLY A 130 -10.15 5.30 26.67
CA GLY A 130 -10.30 4.97 28.08
C GLY A 130 -11.54 4.11 28.41
N THR A 131 -12.18 4.37 29.54
CA THR A 131 -13.31 3.56 30.06
C THR A 131 -14.57 3.62 29.19
N GLY A 132 -14.74 4.66 28.38
CA GLY A 132 -15.85 4.83 27.42
C GLY A 132 -15.61 4.20 26.05
N GLY A 133 -14.39 3.73 25.78
CA GLY A 133 -13.95 3.21 24.49
C GLY A 133 -13.79 1.71 24.41
N GLY A 134 -13.02 1.24 23.44
CA GLY A 134 -12.65 -0.16 23.28
C GLY A 134 -13.78 -1.05 22.76
N ARG A 135 -14.81 -0.47 22.15
CA ARG A 135 -15.91 -1.21 21.51
C ARG A 135 -15.81 -1.09 20.00
N ILE A 136 -16.22 -2.12 19.28
CA ILE A 136 -16.37 -2.03 17.82
C ILE A 136 -17.57 -1.15 17.52
N VAL A 137 -17.34 0.02 16.90
CA VAL A 137 -18.39 0.97 16.51
C VAL A 137 -18.76 0.83 15.05
N ALA A 138 -17.83 0.36 14.20
CA ALA A 138 -18.08 0.00 12.82
C ALA A 138 -17.09 -1.09 12.36
N GLN A 139 -17.51 -1.92 11.42
CA GLN A 139 -16.62 -2.87 10.76
C GLN A 139 -17.12 -3.21 9.36
N GLY A 140 -16.18 -3.46 8.44
CA GLY A 140 -16.50 -3.81 7.06
C GLY A 140 -15.49 -3.26 6.07
N THR A 141 -15.82 -3.32 4.78
CA THR A 141 -15.05 -2.61 3.76
C THR A 141 -15.13 -1.09 3.98
N PRO A 142 -14.20 -0.30 3.43
CA PRO A 142 -14.25 1.16 3.54
C PRO A 142 -15.63 1.73 3.18
N GLU A 143 -16.26 1.22 2.11
CA GLU A 143 -17.58 1.68 1.65
C GLU A 143 -18.70 1.38 2.66
N LYS A 144 -18.60 0.27 3.40
CA LYS A 144 -19.55 -0.06 4.46
C LYS A 144 -19.33 0.81 5.69
N VAL A 145 -18.08 1.04 6.04
CA VAL A 145 -17.71 1.82 7.23
C VAL A 145 -18.14 3.27 7.09
N ILE A 146 -17.98 3.91 5.93
CA ILE A 146 -18.42 5.31 5.71
C ILE A 146 -19.94 5.52 5.84
N ALA A 147 -20.71 4.45 5.80
CA ALA A 147 -22.18 4.50 6.02
C ALA A 147 -22.58 4.35 7.48
N ALA A 148 -21.63 4.04 8.38
CA ALA A 148 -21.91 3.83 9.80
C ALA A 148 -22.21 5.15 10.52
N THR A 149 -23.32 5.16 11.28
CA THR A 149 -23.70 6.28 12.14
C THR A 149 -23.01 6.13 13.48
N GLY A 150 -22.41 7.23 14.00
CA GLY A 150 -21.75 7.22 15.33
C GLY A 150 -20.25 6.86 15.30
N SER A 151 -19.67 6.58 14.16
CA SER A 151 -18.23 6.42 13.97
C SER A 151 -17.58 7.76 13.55
N HIS A 152 -16.55 8.18 14.29
CA HIS A 152 -15.74 9.34 13.91
C HIS A 152 -14.91 9.03 12.66
N THR A 153 -14.33 7.84 12.59
CA THR A 153 -13.58 7.34 11.44
C THR A 153 -14.43 7.36 10.17
N ALA A 154 -15.69 6.90 10.24
CA ALA A 154 -16.61 6.89 9.12
C ALA A 154 -16.79 8.26 8.48
N ARG A 155 -16.97 9.30 9.32
CA ARG A 155 -17.17 10.68 8.87
C ARG A 155 -15.93 11.22 8.15
N VAL A 156 -14.77 11.09 8.78
CA VAL A 156 -13.51 11.62 8.23
C VAL A 156 -13.10 10.85 6.97
N LEU A 157 -13.25 9.52 6.97
CA LEU A 157 -12.96 8.68 5.80
C LEU A 157 -13.87 9.01 4.62
N LYS A 158 -15.15 9.30 4.86
CA LYS A 158 -16.09 9.70 3.82
C LYS A 158 -15.65 10.99 3.13
N ASP A 159 -15.31 12.02 3.91
CA ASP A 159 -14.86 13.31 3.37
C ASP A 159 -13.57 13.13 2.58
N PHE A 160 -12.61 12.37 3.10
CA PHE A 160 -11.35 12.03 2.43
C PHE A 160 -11.56 11.34 1.07
N LEU A 161 -12.44 10.35 1.00
CA LEU A 161 -12.71 9.63 -0.25
C LEU A 161 -13.39 10.52 -1.30
N ILE A 162 -14.25 11.45 -0.89
CA ILE A 162 -14.88 12.44 -1.78
C ILE A 162 -13.80 13.38 -2.36
N GLU A 163 -12.91 13.91 -1.54
CA GLU A 163 -11.81 14.78 -1.98
C GLU A 163 -10.88 14.04 -2.95
N ARG A 164 -10.45 12.83 -2.60
CA ARG A 164 -9.58 11.99 -3.43
C ARG A 164 -10.21 11.69 -4.80
N SER A 165 -11.50 11.42 -4.86
CA SER A 165 -12.22 11.18 -6.11
C SER A 165 -12.31 12.44 -6.99
N SER A 166 -12.52 13.60 -6.37
CA SER A 166 -12.59 14.89 -7.07
C SER A 166 -11.24 15.30 -7.67
N ASP A 167 -10.14 15.05 -6.96
CA ASP A 167 -8.79 15.35 -7.44
C ASP A 167 -8.36 14.41 -8.57
N SER A 168 -8.68 13.14 -8.48
CA SER A 168 -8.45 12.18 -9.57
C SER A 168 -9.18 12.59 -10.85
N ALA A 169 -10.42 13.04 -10.75
CA ALA A 169 -11.19 13.55 -11.88
C ALA A 169 -10.54 14.82 -12.47
N ARG A 170 -10.07 15.76 -11.64
CA ARG A 170 -9.39 16.99 -12.08
C ARG A 170 -8.08 16.70 -12.81
N VAL A 171 -7.28 15.74 -12.33
CA VAL A 171 -6.02 15.33 -12.96
C VAL A 171 -6.29 14.68 -14.32
N SER A 172 -7.29 13.82 -14.42
CA SER A 172 -7.70 13.17 -15.68
C SER A 172 -8.14 14.19 -16.72
N VAL A 173 -8.94 15.20 -16.35
CA VAL A 173 -9.37 16.27 -17.27
C VAL A 173 -8.19 17.13 -17.75
N LYS A 174 -7.24 17.44 -16.87
CA LYS A 174 -6.02 18.20 -17.26
C LYS A 174 -5.14 17.40 -18.21
N SER A 175 -4.98 16.09 -18.03
CA SER A 175 -4.19 15.24 -18.91
C SER A 175 -4.84 15.10 -20.28
N ALA A 176 -6.14 14.94 -20.36
CA ALA A 176 -6.89 14.89 -21.63
C ALA A 176 -6.79 16.18 -22.45
N ARG A 177 -6.73 17.35 -21.77
CA ARG A 177 -6.55 18.65 -22.44
C ARG A 177 -5.12 18.89 -22.96
N ARG A 178 -4.13 18.18 -22.44
CA ARG A 178 -2.71 18.28 -22.85
C ARG A 178 -2.31 17.34 -23.97
N ALA A 179 -3.15 16.40 -24.38
CA ALA A 179 -2.87 15.50 -25.49
C ALA A 179 -2.75 16.28 -26.80
N PRO A 180 -1.63 16.17 -27.56
CA PRO A 180 -1.44 16.92 -28.79
C PRO A 180 -2.48 16.47 -29.81
N ARG A 181 -3.22 17.45 -30.36
CA ARG A 181 -4.22 17.25 -31.41
C ARG A 181 -3.52 16.66 -32.64
N ARG A 182 -3.71 15.36 -32.88
CA ARG A 182 -3.18 14.65 -34.04
C ARG A 182 -3.61 15.40 -35.30
N LYS A 183 -2.67 16.03 -36.01
CA LYS A 183 -2.92 16.66 -37.33
C LYS A 183 -3.41 15.56 -38.26
N ARG A 184 -4.66 15.66 -38.71
CA ARG A 184 -5.18 14.86 -39.83
C ARG A 184 -4.33 15.14 -41.05
N GLY A 185 -3.58 14.15 -41.49
CA GLY A 185 -2.83 14.20 -42.73
C GLY A 185 -3.79 14.41 -43.89
N ARG A 186 -3.53 15.46 -44.64
CA ARG A 186 -4.23 15.81 -45.89
C ARG A 186 -3.83 14.78 -46.95
N ALA A 187 -4.74 13.91 -47.33
CA ALA A 187 -4.56 13.02 -48.47
C ALA A 187 -4.36 13.88 -49.70
N ARG A 188 -3.20 13.74 -50.36
CA ARG A 188 -2.96 14.27 -51.72
C ARG A 188 -3.70 13.35 -52.68
N ALA A 189 -4.64 13.92 -53.43
CA ALA A 189 -5.15 13.31 -54.64
C ALA A 189 -4.12 13.55 -55.73
N ASP A 190 -3.49 12.50 -56.23
CA ASP A 190 -2.78 12.51 -57.49
C ASP A 190 -3.77 12.18 -58.58
N SER A 191 -4.04 13.18 -59.42
CA SER A 191 -4.69 13.01 -60.71
C SER A 191 -3.59 12.92 -61.74
N SER A 192 -3.46 11.77 -62.36
CA SER A 192 -2.68 11.55 -63.57
C SER A 192 -3.61 11.63 -64.76
N ALA A 193 -3.28 12.55 -65.64
CA ALA A 193 -3.64 12.48 -67.06
C ALA A 193 -2.55 11.73 -67.82
#